data_f09e2366d95050b7f9af178325772af9
#
_entry.id   f09e2366d95050b7f9af178325772af9
#
_cell.length_a   1.000
_cell.length_b   1.000
_cell.length_c   1.000
_cell.angle_alpha   90.00
_cell.angle_beta   90.00
_cell.angle_gamma   90.00
#
_symmetry.space_group_name_H-M   'P 1'
#
loop_
_entity.id
_entity.type
_entity.pdbx_description
1 polymer ?
#
loop_
_entity_poly.entity_id
_entity_poly.type
_entity_poly.pdbx_seq_one_letter_code
_entity_poly.pdbx_strand_id
1 'polypeptide(L)'
;MDKKVAIITGGSRGVGADLAKLCAEKGWNITITCSSSIDDAKNVAKECEKLGSEVLVLQADVSLDKDCEETVSKTIEKWGRLDSLVNNAGKTKFNAHHNLEGLSSDDFIDLYSTNTVGPYQMIKYAKDHLMKAESPSIVNIASIAGVMGIGSSVAYAASKGALINMTKSLARALGPIRINAICPGFIQGDWLRGGLGDEAYELTKKSIEDMAPLSLTCTPRQVAETTFHFMTESVTVTGETLILDGGMHLGR
;
A
#
# COMPACT_ATOMS: atom_id res chain seq x y z
N MET A 1 -6.65 -16.66 22.63
CA MET A 1 -5.62 -15.67 22.25
C MET A 1 -6.32 -14.52 21.58
N ASP A 2 -5.97 -13.30 21.95
CA ASP A 2 -6.53 -12.11 21.30
C ASP A 2 -6.09 -12.06 19.85
N LYS A 3 -7.01 -11.69 18.94
CA LYS A 3 -6.71 -11.59 17.51
C LYS A 3 -5.65 -10.53 17.26
N LYS A 4 -4.75 -10.77 16.31
CA LYS A 4 -3.81 -9.75 15.81
C LYS A 4 -4.57 -8.62 15.14
N VAL A 5 -3.99 -7.42 15.14
CA VAL A 5 -4.58 -6.20 14.61
C VAL A 5 -3.68 -5.60 13.54
N ALA A 6 -4.26 -5.27 12.39
CA ALA A 6 -3.59 -4.55 11.32
C ALA A 6 -4.28 -3.22 11.01
N ILE A 7 -3.51 -2.19 10.69
CA ILE A 7 -3.99 -0.99 10.02
C ILE A 7 -3.64 -1.10 8.52
N ILE A 8 -4.63 -0.92 7.65
CA ILE A 8 -4.46 -0.91 6.19
C ILE A 8 -4.98 0.42 5.67
N THR A 9 -4.09 1.30 5.23
CA THR A 9 -4.50 2.57 4.64
C THR A 9 -4.97 2.37 3.20
N GLY A 10 -6.03 3.11 2.78
CA GLY A 10 -6.62 2.94 1.44
C GLY A 10 -7.29 1.57 1.25
N GLY A 11 -8.02 1.08 2.28
CA GLY A 11 -8.63 -0.26 2.30
C GLY A 11 -10.00 -0.39 1.64
N SER A 12 -10.49 0.64 0.93
CA SER A 12 -11.83 0.63 0.32
C SER A 12 -11.90 -0.12 -1.01
N ARG A 13 -10.78 -0.35 -1.70
CA ARG A 13 -10.72 -1.01 -3.01
C ARG A 13 -9.34 -1.58 -3.32
N GLY A 14 -9.25 -2.35 -4.40
CA GLY A 14 -7.99 -2.88 -4.94
C GLY A 14 -7.20 -3.70 -3.92
N VAL A 15 -5.89 -3.48 -3.88
CA VAL A 15 -4.97 -4.22 -3.01
C VAL A 15 -5.35 -4.12 -1.54
N GLY A 16 -5.71 -2.91 -1.07
CA GLY A 16 -6.07 -2.70 0.34
C GLY A 16 -7.33 -3.46 0.74
N ALA A 17 -8.34 -3.52 -0.12
CA ALA A 17 -9.57 -4.28 0.12
C ALA A 17 -9.30 -5.80 0.14
N ASP A 18 -8.53 -6.31 -0.82
CA ASP A 18 -8.19 -7.73 -0.88
C ASP A 18 -7.29 -8.16 0.28
N LEU A 19 -6.40 -7.26 0.73
CA LEU A 19 -5.58 -7.51 1.92
C LEU A 19 -6.43 -7.53 3.20
N ALA A 20 -7.41 -6.63 3.32
CA ALA A 20 -8.32 -6.63 4.46
C ALA A 20 -9.11 -7.96 4.55
N LYS A 21 -9.65 -8.42 3.42
CA LYS A 21 -10.33 -9.72 3.33
C LYS A 21 -9.39 -10.88 3.67
N LEU A 22 -8.16 -10.86 3.16
CA LEU A 22 -7.16 -11.87 3.48
C LEU A 22 -6.80 -11.88 4.97
N CYS A 23 -6.61 -10.72 5.59
CA CYS A 23 -6.41 -10.61 7.04
C CYS A 23 -7.59 -11.20 7.81
N ALA A 24 -8.83 -10.95 7.37
CA ALA A 24 -10.04 -11.54 7.97
C ALA A 24 -10.08 -13.06 7.82
N GLU A 25 -9.78 -13.60 6.64
CA GLU A 25 -9.64 -15.05 6.40
C GLU A 25 -8.60 -15.71 7.35
N LYS A 26 -7.60 -14.94 7.77
CA LYS A 26 -6.54 -15.38 8.70
C LYS A 26 -6.83 -15.04 10.17
N GLY A 27 -8.01 -14.55 10.47
CA GLY A 27 -8.48 -14.30 11.83
C GLY A 27 -7.94 -13.02 12.49
N TRP A 28 -7.52 -12.02 11.71
CA TRP A 28 -7.07 -10.72 12.21
C TRP A 28 -8.23 -9.74 12.35
N ASN A 29 -8.14 -8.81 13.30
CA ASN A 29 -8.96 -7.61 13.31
C ASN A 29 -8.30 -6.50 12.49
N ILE A 30 -9.08 -5.62 11.89
CA ILE A 30 -8.56 -4.71 10.87
C ILE A 30 -9.11 -3.29 11.05
N THR A 31 -8.22 -2.30 11.04
CA THR A 31 -8.58 -0.91 10.74
C THR A 31 -8.34 -0.66 9.26
N ILE A 32 -9.37 -0.20 8.54
CA ILE A 32 -9.26 0.27 7.16
C ILE A 32 -9.55 1.75 7.08
N THR A 33 -8.73 2.49 6.32
CA THR A 33 -8.99 3.90 6.05
C THR A 33 -9.30 4.16 4.60
N CYS A 34 -10.03 5.23 4.33
CA CYS A 34 -10.25 5.79 3.00
C CYS A 34 -10.39 7.30 3.10
N SER A 35 -9.94 8.05 2.10
CA SER A 35 -10.10 9.51 2.08
C SER A 35 -11.50 9.95 1.68
N SER A 36 -12.16 9.25 0.75
CA SER A 36 -13.46 9.64 0.20
C SER A 36 -14.48 8.51 0.06
N SER A 37 -14.04 7.28 -0.24
CA SER A 37 -14.95 6.15 -0.58
C SER A 37 -15.42 5.39 0.67
N ILE A 38 -16.09 6.08 1.59
CA ILE A 38 -16.48 5.49 2.89
C ILE A 38 -17.48 4.33 2.75
N ASP A 39 -18.39 4.38 1.78
CA ASP A 39 -19.36 3.31 1.58
C ASP A 39 -18.72 2.06 0.99
N ASP A 40 -17.74 2.20 0.09
CA ASP A 40 -16.94 1.07 -0.39
C ASP A 40 -16.15 0.44 0.77
N ALA A 41 -15.53 1.26 1.63
CA ALA A 41 -14.83 0.77 2.82
C ALA A 41 -15.77 0.02 3.78
N LYS A 42 -17.00 0.50 3.99
CA LYS A 42 -18.02 -0.21 4.79
C LYS A 42 -18.45 -1.53 4.14
N ASN A 43 -18.51 -1.60 2.81
CA ASN A 43 -18.84 -2.84 2.12
C ASN A 43 -17.70 -3.88 2.30
N VAL A 44 -16.44 -3.46 2.18
CA VAL A 44 -15.29 -4.32 2.50
C VAL A 44 -15.35 -4.79 3.97
N ALA A 45 -15.66 -3.89 4.90
CA ALA A 45 -15.80 -4.25 6.32
C ALA A 45 -16.85 -5.34 6.53
N LYS A 46 -18.04 -5.21 5.93
CA LYS A 46 -19.10 -6.24 6.01
C LYS A 46 -18.64 -7.61 5.50
N GLU A 47 -17.81 -7.65 4.45
CA GLU A 47 -17.25 -8.91 3.94
C GLU A 47 -16.27 -9.51 4.95
N CYS A 48 -15.41 -8.69 5.56
CA CYS A 48 -14.48 -9.13 6.60
C CYS A 48 -15.20 -9.61 7.87
N GLU A 49 -16.28 -8.92 8.26
CA GLU A 49 -17.11 -9.29 9.43
C GLU A 49 -17.80 -10.65 9.24
N LYS A 50 -18.24 -10.98 8.02
CA LYS A 50 -18.79 -12.32 7.69
C LYS A 50 -17.76 -13.44 7.90
N LEU A 51 -16.47 -13.13 7.82
CA LEU A 51 -15.37 -14.04 8.11
C LEU A 51 -15.00 -14.09 9.60
N GLY A 52 -15.74 -13.36 10.44
CA GLY A 52 -15.59 -13.34 11.89
C GLY A 52 -14.60 -12.32 12.42
N SER A 53 -14.08 -11.39 11.60
CA SER A 53 -13.20 -10.32 12.05
C SER A 53 -13.99 -9.13 12.54
N GLU A 54 -13.42 -8.38 13.50
CA GLU A 54 -13.91 -7.04 13.79
C GLU A 54 -13.20 -6.03 12.88
N VAL A 55 -13.95 -5.07 12.36
CA VAL A 55 -13.40 -4.01 11.50
C VAL A 55 -13.67 -2.64 12.08
N LEU A 56 -12.69 -1.76 11.98
CA LEU A 56 -12.84 -0.32 12.23
C LEU A 56 -12.65 0.42 10.90
N VAL A 57 -13.69 1.11 10.45
CA VAL A 57 -13.66 1.91 9.24
C VAL A 57 -13.51 3.37 9.61
N LEU A 58 -12.48 4.04 9.08
CA LEU A 58 -12.22 5.45 9.33
C LEU A 58 -12.10 6.20 8.01
N GLN A 59 -12.76 7.35 7.91
CA GLN A 59 -12.46 8.30 6.86
C GLN A 59 -11.26 9.12 7.31
N ALA A 60 -10.13 8.97 6.60
CA ALA A 60 -8.86 9.61 6.93
C ALA A 60 -8.02 9.82 5.67
N ASP A 61 -7.48 11.02 5.53
CA ASP A 61 -6.51 11.38 4.49
C ASP A 61 -5.11 11.31 5.09
N VAL A 62 -4.30 10.36 4.62
CA VAL A 62 -2.93 10.14 5.14
C VAL A 62 -2.00 11.33 4.90
N SER A 63 -2.33 12.27 4.02
CA SER A 63 -1.58 13.52 3.84
C SER A 63 -1.74 14.49 5.02
N LEU A 64 -2.75 14.27 5.88
CA LEU A 64 -3.04 15.07 7.06
C LEU A 64 -2.49 14.38 8.32
N ASP A 65 -1.55 15.00 9.00
CA ASP A 65 -0.89 14.46 10.21
C ASP A 65 -1.90 14.07 11.29
N LYS A 66 -2.92 14.91 11.50
CA LYS A 66 -3.99 14.66 12.47
C LYS A 66 -4.80 13.38 12.16
N ASP A 67 -5.12 13.13 10.90
CA ASP A 67 -5.87 11.94 10.51
C ASP A 67 -5.07 10.66 10.73
N CYS A 68 -3.74 10.73 10.54
CA CYS A 68 -2.82 9.63 10.86
C CYS A 68 -2.78 9.35 12.36
N GLU A 69 -2.67 10.40 13.21
CA GLU A 69 -2.70 10.28 14.66
C GLU A 69 -4.02 9.66 15.15
N GLU A 70 -5.17 10.20 14.66
CA GLU A 70 -6.49 9.69 15.03
C GLU A 70 -6.70 8.24 14.60
N THR A 71 -6.20 7.85 13.44
CA THR A 71 -6.30 6.47 12.93
C THR A 71 -5.63 5.49 13.87
N VAL A 72 -4.41 5.78 14.30
CA VAL A 72 -3.69 4.93 15.24
C VAL A 72 -4.37 4.96 16.61
N SER A 73 -4.70 6.14 17.13
CA SER A 73 -5.33 6.30 18.45
C SER A 73 -6.63 5.50 18.56
N LYS A 74 -7.53 5.62 17.57
CA LYS A 74 -8.81 4.89 17.55
C LYS A 74 -8.62 3.38 17.40
N THR A 75 -7.58 2.94 16.68
CA THR A 75 -7.22 1.51 16.58
C THR A 75 -6.81 0.96 17.95
N ILE A 76 -5.96 1.69 18.67
CA ILE A 76 -5.50 1.31 20.00
C ILE A 76 -6.61 1.40 21.04
N GLU A 77 -7.46 2.43 20.98
CA GLU A 77 -8.64 2.55 21.84
C GLU A 77 -9.56 1.31 21.71
N LYS A 78 -9.74 0.83 20.47
CA LYS A 78 -10.63 -0.31 20.22
C LYS A 78 -10.06 -1.64 20.67
N TRP A 79 -8.77 -1.92 20.46
CA TRP A 79 -8.20 -3.27 20.68
C TRP A 79 -6.98 -3.33 21.61
N GLY A 80 -6.42 -2.19 22.01
CA GLY A 80 -5.26 -2.15 22.92
C GLY A 80 -3.95 -2.59 22.28
N ARG A 81 -3.93 -2.94 20.98
CA ARG A 81 -2.77 -3.51 20.29
C ARG A 81 -2.69 -3.12 18.83
N LEU A 82 -1.49 -3.21 18.27
CA LEU A 82 -1.22 -3.11 16.84
C LEU A 82 -0.05 -4.05 16.51
N ASP A 83 -0.25 -4.95 15.55
CA ASP A 83 0.74 -5.94 15.13
C ASP A 83 1.35 -5.62 13.77
N SER A 84 0.59 -5.00 12.88
CA SER A 84 1.08 -4.63 11.56
C SER A 84 0.47 -3.33 11.04
N LEU A 85 1.28 -2.56 10.30
CA LEU A 85 0.85 -1.39 9.55
C LEU A 85 1.13 -1.61 8.05
N VAL A 86 0.12 -1.42 7.20
CA VAL A 86 0.28 -1.45 5.75
C VAL A 86 -0.07 -0.09 5.18
N ASN A 87 0.96 0.61 4.71
CA ASN A 87 0.82 1.86 3.98
C ASN A 87 0.51 1.56 2.52
N ASN A 88 -0.78 1.40 2.22
CA ASN A 88 -1.27 1.10 0.89
C ASN A 88 -1.93 2.31 0.21
N ALA A 89 -2.43 3.29 0.97
CA ALA A 89 -2.97 4.51 0.40
C ALA A 89 -1.98 5.19 -0.53
N GLY A 90 -2.47 5.62 -1.69
CA GLY A 90 -1.65 6.29 -2.68
C GLY A 90 -2.51 6.92 -3.77
N LYS A 91 -1.95 7.90 -4.44
CA LYS A 91 -2.57 8.57 -5.58
C LYS A 91 -1.57 8.82 -6.69
N THR A 92 -2.08 9.14 -7.85
CA THR A 92 -1.27 9.51 -9.03
C THR A 92 -1.92 10.62 -9.83
N LYS A 93 -1.11 11.23 -10.69
CA LYS A 93 -1.55 12.05 -11.83
C LYS A 93 -0.99 11.41 -13.10
N PHE A 94 -1.85 11.12 -14.06
CA PHE A 94 -1.42 10.57 -15.35
C PHE A 94 -0.90 11.69 -16.22
N ASN A 95 0.39 11.61 -16.59
CA ASN A 95 1.06 12.54 -17.47
C ASN A 95 2.26 11.85 -18.13
N ALA A 96 2.32 11.87 -19.46
CA ALA A 96 3.42 11.25 -20.18
C ALA A 96 4.76 11.87 -19.76
N HIS A 97 5.79 11.05 -19.53
CA HIS A 97 7.07 11.48 -18.94
C HIS A 97 7.80 12.56 -19.77
N HIS A 98 7.57 12.61 -21.08
CA HIS A 98 8.15 13.65 -21.96
C HIS A 98 7.37 14.97 -21.95
N ASN A 99 6.15 15.00 -21.40
CA ASN A 99 5.33 16.20 -21.29
C ASN A 99 5.62 16.91 -19.95
N LEU A 100 6.69 17.69 -19.89
CA LEU A 100 7.08 18.39 -18.66
C LEU A 100 6.10 19.48 -18.27
N GLU A 101 5.45 20.13 -19.24
CA GLU A 101 4.45 21.18 -19.02
C GLU A 101 3.15 20.67 -18.39
N GLY A 102 2.90 19.35 -18.44
CA GLY A 102 1.72 18.71 -17.87
C GLY A 102 1.79 18.53 -16.34
N LEU A 103 2.91 18.86 -15.70
CA LEU A 103 3.11 18.75 -14.26
C LEU A 103 3.55 20.10 -13.66
N SER A 104 2.94 20.46 -12.55
CA SER A 104 3.31 21.62 -11.73
C SER A 104 4.07 21.19 -10.47
N SER A 105 4.69 22.15 -9.77
CA SER A 105 5.25 21.92 -8.43
C SER A 105 4.22 21.40 -7.44
N ASP A 106 2.98 21.89 -7.53
CA ASP A 106 1.89 21.46 -6.65
C ASP A 106 1.53 20.00 -6.87
N ASP A 107 1.62 19.47 -8.10
CA ASP A 107 1.42 18.05 -8.39
C ASP A 107 2.48 17.19 -7.69
N PHE A 108 3.74 17.64 -7.66
CA PHE A 108 4.81 16.95 -6.93
C PHE A 108 4.54 16.95 -5.43
N ILE A 109 4.20 18.12 -4.86
CA ILE A 109 3.92 18.26 -3.42
C ILE A 109 2.73 17.40 -3.03
N ASP A 110 1.65 17.41 -3.80
CA ASP A 110 0.44 16.68 -3.53
C ASP A 110 0.67 15.16 -3.56
N LEU A 111 1.36 14.66 -4.59
CA LEU A 111 1.69 13.23 -4.68
C LEU A 111 2.69 12.81 -3.60
N TYR A 112 3.66 13.65 -3.30
CA TYR A 112 4.65 13.37 -2.25
C TYR A 112 4.00 13.34 -0.87
N SER A 113 3.08 14.27 -0.59
CA SER A 113 2.35 14.33 0.68
C SER A 113 1.57 13.03 0.95
N THR A 114 0.88 12.49 -0.05
CA THR A 114 0.13 11.24 0.12
C THR A 114 1.04 10.01 0.08
N ASN A 115 1.94 9.92 -0.91
CA ASN A 115 2.67 8.67 -1.19
C ASN A 115 3.91 8.47 -0.33
N THR A 116 4.44 9.54 0.30
CA THR A 116 5.69 9.50 1.07
C THR A 116 5.51 10.03 2.48
N VAL A 117 4.99 11.26 2.64
CA VAL A 117 4.80 11.88 3.96
C VAL A 117 3.72 11.16 4.75
N GLY A 118 2.61 10.76 4.12
CA GLY A 118 1.55 9.97 4.75
C GLY A 118 2.05 8.68 5.40
N PRO A 119 2.76 7.79 4.67
CA PRO A 119 3.43 6.64 5.27
C PRO A 119 4.35 6.98 6.44
N TYR A 120 5.12 8.05 6.34
CA TYR A 120 5.96 8.52 7.46
C TYR A 120 5.12 8.89 8.69
N GLN A 121 4.06 9.66 8.51
CA GLN A 121 3.15 10.06 9.59
C GLN A 121 2.49 8.85 10.26
N MET A 122 1.99 7.91 9.46
CA MET A 122 1.44 6.66 9.99
C MET A 122 2.47 5.87 10.83
N ILE A 123 3.71 5.75 10.35
CA ILE A 123 4.80 5.07 11.06
C ILE A 123 5.14 5.82 12.35
N LYS A 124 5.22 7.16 12.31
CA LYS A 124 5.49 8.02 13.47
C LYS A 124 4.56 7.72 14.65
N TYR A 125 3.26 7.61 14.39
CA TYR A 125 2.28 7.34 15.43
C TYR A 125 2.16 5.85 15.81
N ALA A 126 2.37 4.95 14.85
CA ALA A 126 2.23 3.51 15.07
C ALA A 126 3.42 2.85 15.80
N LYS A 127 4.63 3.40 15.69
CA LYS A 127 5.89 2.74 16.09
C LYS A 127 5.91 2.24 17.54
N ASP A 128 5.47 3.05 18.49
CA ASP A 128 5.52 2.72 19.92
C ASP A 128 4.50 1.63 20.31
N HIS A 129 3.43 1.48 19.53
CA HIS A 129 2.45 0.42 19.67
C HIS A 129 2.93 -0.87 18.99
N LEU A 130 3.52 -0.77 17.81
CA LEU A 130 4.13 -1.90 17.11
C LEU A 130 5.28 -2.51 17.92
N MET A 131 6.11 -1.70 18.58
CA MET A 131 7.19 -2.19 19.45
C MET A 131 6.73 -3.14 20.56
N LYS A 132 5.43 -3.15 20.91
CA LYS A 132 4.85 -4.04 21.93
C LYS A 132 4.37 -5.37 21.36
N ALA A 133 4.31 -5.50 20.04
CA ALA A 133 3.89 -6.74 19.39
C ALA A 133 5.03 -7.77 19.36
N GLU A 134 4.67 -9.04 19.34
CA GLU A 134 5.64 -10.15 19.31
C GLU A 134 6.45 -10.18 18.00
N SER A 135 5.82 -9.88 16.87
CA SER A 135 6.46 -9.86 15.55
C SER A 135 5.96 -8.66 14.74
N PRO A 136 6.38 -7.44 15.10
CA PRO A 136 5.87 -6.22 14.48
C PRO A 136 6.35 -6.07 13.05
N SER A 137 5.44 -5.58 12.18
CA SER A 137 5.77 -5.37 10.77
C SER A 137 5.13 -4.12 10.19
N ILE A 138 5.85 -3.50 9.26
CA ILE A 138 5.37 -2.42 8.40
C ILE A 138 5.62 -2.83 6.96
N VAL A 139 4.60 -2.75 6.12
CA VAL A 139 4.73 -2.97 4.68
C VAL A 139 4.28 -1.72 3.94
N ASN A 140 5.17 -1.15 3.14
CA ASN A 140 4.89 -0.01 2.29
C ASN A 140 4.59 -0.48 0.86
N ILE A 141 3.40 -0.20 0.34
CA ILE A 141 3.06 -0.47 -1.05
C ILE A 141 3.62 0.66 -1.91
N ALA A 142 4.82 0.41 -2.41
CA ALA A 142 5.52 1.31 -3.31
C ALA A 142 5.06 1.09 -4.78
N SER A 143 5.98 0.98 -5.72
CA SER A 143 5.71 0.66 -7.13
C SER A 143 7.02 0.37 -7.85
N ILE A 144 6.95 -0.44 -8.89
CA ILE A 144 8.04 -0.55 -9.89
C ILE A 144 8.41 0.81 -10.49
N ALA A 145 7.49 1.75 -10.53
CA ALA A 145 7.74 3.12 -10.96
C ALA A 145 8.86 3.79 -10.18
N GLY A 146 8.92 3.57 -8.87
CA GLY A 146 9.98 4.09 -8.00
C GLY A 146 11.34 3.39 -8.16
N VAL A 147 11.35 2.21 -8.79
CA VAL A 147 12.59 1.45 -9.08
C VAL A 147 13.14 1.80 -10.46
N MET A 148 12.28 1.84 -11.48
CA MET A 148 12.66 1.95 -12.88
C MET A 148 12.50 3.36 -13.47
N GLY A 149 11.84 4.28 -12.77
CA GLY A 149 11.54 5.62 -13.30
C GLY A 149 10.49 5.61 -14.42
N ILE A 150 9.57 4.65 -14.42
CA ILE A 150 8.45 4.51 -15.37
C ILE A 150 7.12 4.79 -14.67
N GLY A 151 6.00 4.57 -15.35
CA GLY A 151 4.66 4.61 -14.76
C GLY A 151 3.85 5.84 -15.17
N SER A 152 2.92 6.24 -14.32
CA SER A 152 1.89 7.22 -14.65
C SER A 152 2.38 8.66 -14.79
N SER A 153 3.49 9.03 -14.11
CA SER A 153 4.15 10.33 -14.27
C SER A 153 5.50 10.36 -13.55
N VAL A 154 6.34 11.36 -13.91
CA VAL A 154 7.62 11.61 -13.24
C VAL A 154 7.42 11.89 -11.74
N ALA A 155 6.41 12.69 -11.38
CA ALA A 155 6.12 13.03 -9.97
C ALA A 155 5.71 11.78 -9.16
N TYR A 156 4.90 10.90 -9.75
CA TYR A 156 4.54 9.62 -9.12
C TYR A 156 5.77 8.73 -8.92
N ALA A 157 6.56 8.53 -9.97
CA ALA A 157 7.78 7.71 -9.89
C ALA A 157 8.75 8.23 -8.81
N ALA A 158 8.97 9.56 -8.76
CA ALA A 158 9.78 10.20 -7.73
C ALA A 158 9.25 9.94 -6.32
N SER A 159 7.93 10.10 -6.09
CA SER A 159 7.32 9.85 -4.78
C SER A 159 7.46 8.40 -4.32
N LYS A 160 7.33 7.44 -5.24
CA LYS A 160 7.50 6.01 -4.92
C LYS A 160 8.97 5.62 -4.73
N GLY A 161 9.90 6.27 -5.43
CA GLY A 161 11.34 6.15 -5.17
C GLY A 161 11.73 6.66 -3.78
N ALA A 162 11.16 7.79 -3.36
CA ALA A 162 11.34 8.32 -2.01
C ALA A 162 10.81 7.37 -0.93
N LEU A 163 9.64 6.75 -1.13
CA LEU A 163 9.07 5.76 -0.21
C LEU A 163 9.97 4.52 -0.07
N ILE A 164 10.54 4.03 -1.17
CA ILE A 164 11.51 2.92 -1.17
C ILE A 164 12.75 3.28 -0.34
N ASN A 165 13.31 4.47 -0.54
CA ASN A 165 14.48 4.91 0.22
C ASN A 165 14.16 5.10 1.71
N MET A 166 13.01 5.70 2.02
CA MET A 166 12.53 5.88 3.40
C MET A 166 12.32 4.52 4.10
N THR A 167 11.83 3.50 3.40
CA THR A 167 11.72 2.13 3.92
C THR A 167 13.05 1.61 4.45
N LYS A 168 14.12 1.75 3.67
CA LYS A 168 15.47 1.31 4.06
C LYS A 168 16.01 2.10 5.27
N SER A 169 15.77 3.41 5.29
CA SER A 169 16.21 4.27 6.39
C SER A 169 15.53 3.89 7.70
N LEU A 170 14.20 3.74 7.67
CA LEU A 170 13.42 3.40 8.86
C LEU A 170 13.63 1.96 9.34
N ALA A 171 13.87 1.02 8.43
CA ALA A 171 14.25 -0.36 8.78
C ALA A 171 15.52 -0.42 9.62
N ARG A 172 16.51 0.45 9.33
CA ARG A 172 17.74 0.56 10.15
C ARG A 172 17.48 1.17 11.53
N ALA A 173 16.53 2.12 11.60
CA ALA A 173 16.34 2.94 12.79
C ALA A 173 15.37 2.34 13.80
N LEU A 174 14.42 1.51 13.35
CA LEU A 174 13.25 1.10 14.13
C LEU A 174 13.21 -0.40 14.44
N GLY A 175 14.34 -1.12 14.39
CA GLY A 175 14.36 -2.51 14.88
C GLY A 175 13.88 -2.59 16.35
N PRO A 176 13.11 -3.62 16.72
CA PRO A 176 12.83 -4.86 15.99
C PRO A 176 11.66 -4.82 14.98
N ILE A 177 11.07 -3.68 14.69
CA ILE A 177 10.02 -3.58 13.68
C ILE A 177 10.62 -3.89 12.30
N ARG A 178 10.10 -4.90 11.60
CA ARG A 178 10.48 -5.19 10.21
C ARG A 178 9.75 -4.22 9.29
N ILE A 179 10.48 -3.54 8.41
CA ILE A 179 9.92 -2.55 7.50
C ILE A 179 10.38 -2.87 6.09
N ASN A 180 9.44 -3.18 5.20
CA ASN A 180 9.74 -3.59 3.83
C ASN A 180 8.85 -2.87 2.81
N ALA A 181 9.26 -2.83 1.56
CA ALA A 181 8.51 -2.29 0.44
C ALA A 181 8.14 -3.39 -0.56
N ILE A 182 6.88 -3.41 -0.99
CA ILE A 182 6.42 -4.17 -2.15
C ILE A 182 6.29 -3.19 -3.32
N CYS A 183 6.87 -3.55 -4.46
CA CYS A 183 6.88 -2.74 -5.67
C CYS A 183 6.12 -3.46 -6.79
N PRO A 184 4.79 -3.39 -6.82
CA PRO A 184 4.01 -4.00 -7.87
C PRO A 184 4.29 -3.35 -9.23
N GLY A 185 4.20 -4.13 -10.30
CA GLY A 185 4.10 -3.65 -11.67
C GLY A 185 2.68 -3.20 -11.99
N PHE A 186 2.18 -3.59 -13.17
CA PHE A 186 0.80 -3.30 -13.58
C PHE A 186 -0.19 -4.12 -12.74
N ILE A 187 -0.97 -3.45 -11.89
CA ILE A 187 -2.04 -4.07 -11.11
C ILE A 187 -3.35 -3.94 -11.87
N GLN A 188 -3.99 -5.07 -12.17
CA GLN A 188 -5.30 -5.09 -12.81
C GLN A 188 -6.36 -4.41 -11.92
N GLY A 189 -7.29 -3.68 -12.53
CA GLY A 189 -8.42 -3.07 -11.82
C GLY A 189 -8.77 -1.66 -12.27
N ASP A 190 -9.83 -1.14 -11.67
CA ASP A 190 -10.48 0.10 -12.08
C ASP A 190 -9.61 1.35 -11.93
N TRP A 191 -8.64 1.33 -11.00
CA TRP A 191 -7.76 2.47 -10.77
C TRP A 191 -6.90 2.81 -11.99
N LEU A 192 -6.24 1.79 -12.58
CA LEU A 192 -5.48 1.99 -13.81
C LEU A 192 -6.39 2.16 -15.03
N ARG A 193 -7.49 1.40 -15.08
CA ARG A 193 -8.46 1.49 -16.16
C ARG A 193 -9.10 2.89 -16.22
N GLY A 194 -9.49 3.45 -15.10
CA GLY A 194 -10.03 4.80 -15.00
C GLY A 194 -9.04 5.90 -15.40
N GLY A 195 -7.74 5.69 -15.18
CA GLY A 195 -6.70 6.65 -15.52
C GLY A 195 -6.22 6.57 -16.97
N LEU A 196 -6.19 5.37 -17.56
CA LEU A 196 -5.71 5.12 -18.91
C LEU A 196 -6.85 5.14 -19.94
N GLY A 197 -8.09 4.82 -19.54
CA GLY A 197 -9.17 4.46 -20.43
C GLY A 197 -9.06 3.00 -20.90
N ASP A 198 -10.20 2.43 -21.35
CA ASP A 198 -10.30 1.00 -21.63
C ASP A 198 -9.32 0.51 -22.70
N GLU A 199 -9.22 1.22 -23.82
CA GLU A 199 -8.36 0.83 -24.94
C GLU A 199 -6.87 0.83 -24.55
N ALA A 200 -6.39 1.93 -23.97
CA ALA A 200 -4.99 2.05 -23.55
C ALA A 200 -4.66 1.08 -22.39
N TYR A 201 -5.62 0.79 -21.51
CA TYR A 201 -5.47 -0.21 -20.46
C TYR A 201 -5.23 -1.60 -21.03
N GLU A 202 -6.07 -2.07 -21.98
CA GLU A 202 -5.93 -3.40 -22.58
C GLU A 202 -4.65 -3.53 -23.42
N LEU A 203 -4.30 -2.49 -24.18
CA LEU A 203 -3.05 -2.47 -24.95
C LEU A 203 -1.83 -2.51 -24.04
N THR A 204 -1.82 -1.72 -22.98
CA THR A 204 -0.71 -1.69 -22.02
C THR A 204 -0.57 -3.03 -21.29
N LYS A 205 -1.70 -3.59 -20.81
CA LYS A 205 -1.75 -4.89 -20.16
C LYS A 205 -1.14 -5.97 -21.06
N LYS A 206 -1.60 -6.06 -22.31
CA LYS A 206 -1.10 -7.04 -23.29
C LYS A 206 0.40 -6.84 -23.56
N SER A 207 0.83 -5.61 -23.78
CA SER A 207 2.26 -5.31 -24.01
C SER A 207 3.15 -5.77 -22.86
N ILE A 208 2.69 -5.57 -21.61
CA ILE A 208 3.42 -6.02 -20.41
C ILE A 208 3.44 -7.55 -20.33
N GLU A 209 2.32 -8.21 -20.57
CA GLU A 209 2.22 -9.67 -20.58
C GLU A 209 3.09 -10.30 -21.68
N ASP A 210 3.22 -9.63 -22.84
CA ASP A 210 4.11 -10.06 -23.92
C ASP A 210 5.60 -9.89 -23.57
N MET A 211 5.96 -8.89 -22.77
CA MET A 211 7.35 -8.62 -22.34
C MET A 211 7.76 -9.39 -21.08
N ALA A 212 6.82 -9.63 -20.16
CA ALA A 212 7.14 -10.25 -18.89
C ALA A 212 7.47 -11.74 -19.05
N PRO A 213 8.57 -12.25 -18.47
CA PRO A 213 8.90 -13.68 -18.48
C PRO A 213 7.77 -14.61 -18.04
N LEU A 214 6.96 -14.20 -17.05
CA LEU A 214 5.82 -14.98 -16.59
C LEU A 214 4.53 -14.74 -17.39
N SER A 215 4.56 -13.87 -18.40
CA SER A 215 3.42 -13.51 -19.27
C SER A 215 2.16 -13.14 -18.47
N LEU A 216 2.30 -12.37 -17.41
CA LEU A 216 1.21 -11.93 -16.56
C LEU A 216 1.40 -10.50 -16.05
N THR A 217 0.27 -9.88 -15.67
CA THR A 217 0.19 -8.68 -14.84
C THR A 217 -0.39 -9.03 -13.47
N CYS A 218 -0.12 -8.24 -12.45
CA CYS A 218 -0.55 -8.54 -11.08
C CYS A 218 -2.05 -8.34 -10.88
N THR A 219 -2.69 -9.22 -10.14
CA THR A 219 -4.01 -8.97 -9.56
C THR A 219 -3.88 -8.31 -8.18
N PRO A 220 -4.89 -7.55 -7.70
CA PRO A 220 -4.89 -7.04 -6.33
C PRO A 220 -4.69 -8.13 -5.28
N ARG A 221 -5.31 -9.30 -5.47
CA ARG A 221 -5.18 -10.44 -4.55
C ARG A 221 -3.74 -10.97 -4.46
N GLN A 222 -3.03 -11.11 -5.57
CA GLN A 222 -1.62 -11.56 -5.56
C GLN A 222 -0.71 -10.58 -4.83
N VAL A 223 -0.94 -9.27 -4.98
CA VAL A 223 -0.21 -8.26 -4.22
C VAL A 223 -0.55 -8.34 -2.73
N ALA A 224 -1.82 -8.56 -2.39
CA ALA A 224 -2.26 -8.75 -1.01
C ALA A 224 -1.63 -10.00 -0.36
N GLU A 225 -1.55 -11.12 -1.06
CA GLU A 225 -0.93 -12.37 -0.58
C GLU A 225 0.56 -12.18 -0.29
N THR A 226 1.29 -11.52 -1.19
CA THR A 226 2.70 -11.19 -0.97
C THR A 226 2.86 -10.22 0.20
N THR A 227 1.99 -9.22 0.31
CA THR A 227 1.99 -8.27 1.44
C THR A 227 1.75 -8.99 2.76
N PHE A 228 0.77 -9.89 2.82
CA PHE A 228 0.47 -10.67 4.03
C PHE A 228 1.63 -11.58 4.44
N HIS A 229 2.33 -12.20 3.48
CA HIS A 229 3.54 -12.97 3.74
C HIS A 229 4.64 -12.10 4.40
N PHE A 230 4.84 -10.87 3.93
CA PHE A 230 5.78 -9.93 4.56
C PHE A 230 5.33 -9.44 5.93
N MET A 231 4.02 -9.39 6.19
CA MET A 231 3.49 -9.09 7.51
C MET A 231 3.80 -10.20 8.53
N THR A 232 3.74 -11.47 8.12
CA THR A 232 3.62 -12.60 9.04
C THR A 232 4.79 -13.58 9.02
N GLU A 233 5.33 -13.93 7.85
CA GLU A 233 6.22 -15.08 7.65
C GLU A 233 7.68 -14.72 7.39
N SER A 234 7.94 -13.55 6.82
CA SER A 234 9.29 -13.11 6.45
C SER A 234 10.06 -12.53 7.65
N VAL A 235 10.20 -13.31 8.74
CA VAL A 235 10.70 -12.84 10.04
C VAL A 235 12.15 -12.37 10.05
N THR A 236 12.95 -12.78 9.07
CA THR A 236 14.36 -12.38 8.91
C THR A 236 14.58 -11.28 7.88
N VAL A 237 13.49 -10.71 7.31
CA VAL A 237 13.56 -9.75 6.22
C VAL A 237 13.15 -8.37 6.70
N THR A 238 14.06 -7.39 6.57
CA THR A 238 13.79 -5.97 6.81
C THR A 238 14.63 -5.09 5.89
N GLY A 239 14.09 -3.95 5.47
CA GLY A 239 14.73 -3.03 4.52
C GLY A 239 14.69 -3.50 3.06
N GLU A 240 13.95 -4.56 2.78
CA GLU A 240 13.87 -5.15 1.45
C GLU A 240 12.90 -4.38 0.54
N THR A 241 13.20 -4.43 -0.75
CA THR A 241 12.38 -3.86 -1.83
C THR A 241 12.06 -4.98 -2.81
N LEU A 242 10.89 -5.59 -2.64
CA LEU A 242 10.46 -6.70 -3.49
C LEU A 242 9.71 -6.19 -4.72
N ILE A 243 10.24 -6.47 -5.91
CA ILE A 243 9.55 -6.23 -7.17
C ILE A 243 8.57 -7.37 -7.44
N LEU A 244 7.33 -7.03 -7.76
CA LEU A 244 6.24 -7.96 -8.03
C LEU A 244 5.59 -7.57 -9.37
N ASP A 245 6.14 -8.03 -10.49
CA ASP A 245 5.75 -7.58 -11.83
C ASP A 245 5.80 -8.67 -12.92
N GLY A 246 5.86 -9.94 -12.52
CA GLY A 246 5.99 -11.07 -13.46
C GLY A 246 7.35 -11.13 -14.17
N GLY A 247 8.34 -10.36 -13.70
CA GLY A 247 9.66 -10.26 -14.30
C GLY A 247 9.73 -9.21 -15.43
N MET A 248 8.73 -8.36 -15.59
CA MET A 248 8.72 -7.32 -16.64
C MET A 248 9.98 -6.45 -16.60
N HIS A 249 10.49 -6.14 -15.41
CA HIS A 249 11.70 -5.33 -15.23
C HIS A 249 12.99 -5.98 -15.79
N LEU A 250 12.98 -7.28 -16.04
CA LEU A 250 14.11 -8.01 -16.61
C LEU A 250 14.11 -7.96 -18.14
N GLY A 251 12.93 -7.73 -18.74
CA GLY A 251 12.71 -7.84 -20.17
C GLY A 251 12.77 -9.31 -20.66
N ARG A 252 12.57 -9.49 -21.94
CA ARG A 252 12.80 -10.75 -22.67
C ARG A 252 13.98 -10.59 -23.62
#